data_d95b4bf80ebd6f4c45aee5eb2472e948
#
_entry.id   d95b4bf80ebd6f4c45aee5eb2472e948
#
_cell.length_a   1.000
_cell.length_b   1.000
_cell.length_c   1.000
_cell.angle_alpha   90.00
_cell.angle_beta   90.00
_cell.angle_gamma   90.00
#
_symmetry.space_group_name_H-M   'P 1'
#
loop_
_entity.id
_entity.type
_entity.pdbx_description
1 polymer ?
#
loop_
_entity_poly.entity_id
_entity_poly.type
_entity_poly.pdbx_seq_one_letter_code
_entity_poly.pdbx_strand_id
1 'polypeptide(L)' 'MARQILIQQRRDTAANWTSTNPILASGEPGFEIDTGKLKIGDGSSVWNSLGYV' A
#
# COMPACT_ATOMS: atom_id res chain seq x y z
N MET A 1 -22.32 -9.36 22.49
CA MET A 1 -22.18 -8.20 21.64
C MET A 1 -21.08 -8.41 20.63
N ALA A 2 -21.37 -8.13 19.39
CA ALA A 2 -20.35 -8.23 18.35
C ALA A 2 -19.36 -7.07 18.47
N ARG A 3 -18.11 -7.37 18.38
CA ARG A 3 -17.07 -6.36 18.32
C ARG A 3 -16.59 -6.25 16.89
N GLN A 4 -16.58 -5.05 16.40
CA GLN A 4 -16.04 -4.77 15.08
C GLN A 4 -14.60 -4.31 15.21
N ILE A 5 -13.72 -5.02 14.55
CA ILE A 5 -12.31 -4.67 14.50
C ILE A 5 -12.02 -4.09 13.13
N LEU A 6 -11.55 -2.85 13.12
CA LEU A 6 -11.21 -2.17 11.89
C LEU A 6 -9.71 -2.22 11.70
N ILE A 7 -9.28 -2.89 10.64
CA ILE A 7 -7.87 -2.96 10.26
C ILE A 7 -7.68 -2.05 9.06
N GLN A 8 -6.85 -1.03 9.23
CA GLN A 8 -6.56 -0.12 8.13
C GLN A 8 -5.16 -0.39 7.62
N GLN A 9 -5.06 -0.60 6.31
CA GLN A 9 -3.78 -0.70 5.65
C GLN A 9 -3.21 0.70 5.42
N ARG A 10 -1.92 0.76 5.20
CA ARG A 10 -1.29 1.97 4.75
C ARG A 10 -1.89 2.36 3.40
N ARG A 11 -2.34 3.61 3.29
CA ARG A 11 -3.09 4.05 2.13
C ARG A 11 -2.78 5.51 1.82
N ASP A 12 -2.85 5.83 0.53
CA ASP A 12 -2.69 7.20 0.05
C ASP A 12 -3.16 7.26 -1.40
N THR A 13 -3.13 8.45 -2.00
CA THR A 13 -3.41 8.59 -3.42
C THR A 13 -2.26 8.04 -4.25
N ALA A 14 -2.55 7.68 -5.51
CA ALA A 14 -1.51 7.20 -6.41
C ALA A 14 -0.40 8.24 -6.58
N ALA A 15 -0.77 9.52 -6.67
CA ALA A 15 0.21 10.60 -6.80
C ALA A 15 1.14 10.68 -5.60
N ASN A 16 0.60 10.56 -4.40
CA ASN A 16 1.40 10.60 -3.18
C ASN A 16 2.30 9.37 -3.05
N TRP A 17 1.80 8.19 -3.41
CA TRP A 17 2.61 6.98 -3.43
C TRP A 17 3.80 7.14 -4.37
N THR A 18 3.55 7.65 -5.57
CA THR A 18 4.60 7.85 -6.57
C THR A 18 5.62 8.87 -6.10
N SER A 19 5.15 9.97 -5.50
CA SER A 19 6.02 11.05 -5.03
C SER A 19 6.88 10.61 -3.84
N THR A 20 6.29 9.91 -2.88
CA THR A 20 7.02 9.43 -1.70
C THR A 20 7.90 8.24 -2.04
N ASN A 21 7.41 7.37 -2.94
CA ASN A 21 8.14 6.21 -3.46
C ASN A 21 8.81 5.38 -2.35
N PRO A 22 8.05 4.96 -1.34
CA PRO A 22 8.63 4.27 -0.20
C PRO A 22 8.99 2.83 -0.51
N ILE A 23 9.85 2.25 0.34
CA ILE A 23 10.10 0.81 0.34
C ILE A 23 9.20 0.20 1.39
N LEU A 24 8.25 -0.62 0.95
CA LEU A 24 7.37 -1.33 1.87
C LEU A 24 8.06 -2.57 2.41
N ALA A 25 7.73 -2.93 3.64
CA ALA A 25 8.23 -4.15 4.23
C ALA A 25 7.74 -5.37 3.44
N SER A 26 8.46 -6.48 3.54
CA SER A 26 8.05 -7.71 2.85
C SER A 26 6.65 -8.12 3.31
N GLY A 27 5.73 -8.22 2.35
CA GLY A 27 4.35 -8.58 2.63
C GLY A 27 3.47 -7.42 3.10
N GLU A 28 3.99 -6.23 3.21
CA GLU A 28 3.21 -5.07 3.63
C GLU A 28 2.38 -4.55 2.46
N PRO A 29 1.03 -4.46 2.61
CA PRO A 29 0.20 -3.92 1.54
C PRO A 29 0.18 -2.40 1.57
N GLY A 30 0.13 -1.80 0.38
CA GLY A 30 -0.08 -0.36 0.21
C GLY A 30 -1.23 -0.14 -0.75
N PHE A 31 -2.22 0.63 -0.32
CA PHE A 31 -3.46 0.81 -1.08
C PHE A 31 -3.55 2.21 -1.67
N GLU A 32 -3.92 2.30 -2.95
CA GLU A 32 -4.21 3.56 -3.61
C GLU A 32 -5.70 3.84 -3.49
N ILE A 33 -6.04 4.87 -2.72
CA ILE A 33 -7.45 5.16 -2.42
C ILE A 33 -8.20 5.76 -3.60
N ASP A 34 -7.51 6.36 -4.56
CA ASP A 34 -8.15 7.00 -5.72
C ASP A 34 -8.34 6.03 -6.88
N THR A 35 -7.52 5.00 -7.00
CA THR A 35 -7.63 4.03 -8.09
C THR A 35 -8.20 2.69 -7.65
N GLY A 36 -8.21 2.42 -6.35
CA GLY A 36 -8.66 1.15 -5.81
C GLY A 36 -7.69 0.00 -6.00
N LYS A 37 -6.44 0.30 -6.33
CA LYS A 37 -5.41 -0.70 -6.58
C LYS A 37 -4.47 -0.81 -5.41
N LEU A 38 -3.79 -1.94 -5.31
CA LEU A 38 -2.83 -2.12 -4.23
C LEU A 38 -1.56 -2.81 -4.72
N LYS A 39 -0.49 -2.61 -3.95
CA LYS A 39 0.77 -3.28 -4.17
C LYS A 39 1.21 -3.92 -2.87
N ILE A 40 1.97 -5.01 -2.98
CA ILE A 40 2.53 -5.71 -1.83
C ILE A 40 4.04 -5.50 -1.85
N GLY A 41 4.57 -5.04 -0.73
CA GLY A 41 6.00 -4.80 -0.59
C GLY A 41 6.81 -6.09 -0.57
N ASP A 42 8.04 -6.00 -1.05
CA ASP A 42 8.99 -7.11 -1.01
C ASP A 42 10.17 -6.86 -0.07
N GLY A 43 10.14 -5.74 0.62
CA GLY A 43 11.19 -5.39 1.59
C GLY A 43 12.42 -4.73 0.99
N SER A 44 12.51 -4.62 -0.33
CA SER A 44 13.70 -4.03 -0.95
C SER A 44 13.40 -3.11 -2.12
N SER A 45 12.28 -3.32 -2.83
CA SER A 45 11.95 -2.49 -3.99
C SER A 45 11.12 -1.28 -3.58
N VAL A 46 11.37 -0.14 -4.22
CA VAL A 46 10.58 1.07 -4.01
C VAL A 46 9.20 0.91 -4.65
N TRP A 47 8.26 1.75 -4.22
CA TRP A 47 6.87 1.67 -4.67
C TRP A 47 6.74 1.62 -6.19
N ASN A 48 7.49 2.49 -6.89
CA ASN A 48 7.36 2.58 -8.35
C ASN A 48 7.85 1.34 -9.08
N SER A 49 8.65 0.51 -8.43
CA SER A 49 9.16 -0.74 -9.01
C SER A 49 8.25 -1.92 -8.75
N LEU A 50 7.27 -1.78 -7.86
CA LEU A 50 6.34 -2.86 -7.54
C LEU A 50 5.22 -2.90 -8.55
N GLY A 51 4.76 -4.11 -8.89
CA GLY A 51 3.57 -4.29 -9.71
C GLY A 51 2.30 -4.27 -8.87
N TYR A 52 1.19 -3.91 -9.49
CA TYR A 52 -0.11 -4.00 -8.82
C TYR A 52 -0.52 -5.47 -8.65
N VAL A 53 -1.19 -5.71 -7.56
CA VAL A 53 -1.78 -7.03 -7.31
C VAL A 53 -3.02 -7.24 -8.16
#